data_44e45092fb4e06623c5b3e7a15859368
#
_entry.id   44e45092fb4e06623c5b3e7a15859368
#
_cell.length_a   1.000
_cell.length_b   1.000
_cell.length_c   1.000
_cell.angle_alpha   90.00
_cell.angle_beta   90.00
_cell.angle_gamma   90.00
#
_symmetry.space_group_name_H-M   'P 1'
#
loop_
_entity.id
_entity.type
_entity.pdbx_description
1 polymer ?
#
loop_
_entity_poly.entity_id
_entity_poly.type
_entity_poly.pdbx_seq_one_letter_code
_entity_poly.pdbx_strand_id
1 'polypeptide(L)'
;MNELFPPDSPAPASSTAPSRWQRLGLRTQLALVFGSLLVGVTVLMSLAFGELLRWRMEREVSASLHAMASNAARQLSDGLFSRAHTVEVLAASPELWIQGLDSPGVGALLNRARSLTPTSLWIGVADAEGTVRSATDQVLVGLDVSDRPWFEPGLQRVHVGDVRASSPVMSALLPPAADGAPRRFMDFAAPIRVGDLTQGVLCMHSSWEWVRETMQTLQQADSADRQIGLFIFDRRGRLIHAPGDSLEPLLALDQRLPVAHTLSADTADATLQPVQVARWQDSPQSFLTATVPLQAHNRATAMGWHIVARQPHDSAYAPARQAMHQVLAGGLAAALVAAVIAWLVARRLSQDLKRLARAANGIDGSGAASDIPQLHSSREVHRLSQALRGSIAQLRSANEAMERQVRERTLQLQQANAELEHQARSDPLTGLLNRRGFDFQLDFAMALARRSGRPLSVLVIDVDHFKRINDQHGHDMGDAVLRTLARTFRMRLRESDVLARMGGEEFLALLPDTTADAAVAIAEQLRELLAATPMAHGEPVTASVGVATLRSATDTAAAMLRRGDEALYEAKGAGRNNVQLQR
;
A
#
# COMPACT_ATOMS: atom_id res chain seq x y z
N MET A 1 67.95 46.17 -63.56
CA MET A 1 66.64 46.51 -64.08
C MET A 1 65.59 46.12 -63.00
N ASN A 2 65.08 47.17 -62.46
CA ASN A 2 64.07 47.23 -61.39
C ASN A 2 62.76 46.61 -61.76
N GLU A 3 62.06 46.09 -60.72
CA GLU A 3 60.60 46.22 -60.48
C GLU A 3 60.34 45.62 -59.13
N LEU A 4 60.18 46.36 -58.09
CA LEU A 4 59.03 46.92 -57.42
C LEU A 4 57.94 45.93 -57.12
N PHE A 5 57.90 45.41 -55.87
CA PHE A 5 56.72 44.87 -55.24
C PHE A 5 56.11 45.92 -54.30
N PRO A 6 54.79 46.17 -54.32
CA PRO A 6 54.11 47.02 -53.35
C PRO A 6 53.91 46.33 -52.00
N PRO A 7 53.83 47.09 -50.92
CA PRO A 7 53.69 46.52 -49.58
C PRO A 7 52.28 45.99 -49.33
N ASP A 8 52.27 44.82 -48.80
CA ASP A 8 51.04 44.19 -48.28
C ASP A 8 50.37 45.06 -47.20
N SER A 9 49.15 45.50 -47.49
CA SER A 9 48.29 46.16 -46.51
C SER A 9 47.76 45.10 -45.51
N PRO A 10 47.85 45.35 -44.20
CA PRO A 10 47.25 44.44 -43.26
C PRO A 10 45.73 44.50 -43.40
N ALA A 11 45.10 43.34 -43.58
CA ALA A 11 43.66 43.15 -43.58
C ALA A 11 43.01 43.69 -42.28
N PRO A 12 41.86 44.35 -42.35
CA PRO A 12 41.21 44.85 -41.15
C PRO A 12 40.79 43.71 -40.26
N ALA A 13 41.28 43.75 -39.02
CA ALA A 13 40.81 42.83 -37.96
C ALA A 13 39.27 42.93 -37.83
N SER A 14 38.59 41.87 -38.15
CA SER A 14 37.16 41.77 -37.95
C SER A 14 36.85 41.93 -36.46
N SER A 15 36.38 43.08 -36.07
CA SER A 15 35.82 43.32 -34.73
C SER A 15 34.50 42.57 -34.62
N THR A 16 34.56 41.36 -34.20
CA THR A 16 33.36 40.65 -33.78
C THR A 16 32.74 41.40 -32.61
N ALA A 17 31.54 41.96 -32.81
CA ALA A 17 30.79 42.61 -31.77
C ALA A 17 30.68 41.68 -30.55
N PRO A 18 30.96 42.15 -29.32
CA PRO A 18 30.94 41.30 -28.14
C PRO A 18 29.57 40.69 -27.98
N SER A 19 29.52 39.38 -27.84
CA SER A 19 28.28 38.63 -27.66
C SER A 19 27.49 39.22 -26.47
N ARG A 20 26.13 39.12 -26.51
CA ARG A 20 25.28 39.58 -25.39
C ARG A 20 25.77 39.05 -24.05
N TRP A 21 26.37 37.88 -24.04
CA TRP A 21 26.95 37.21 -22.88
C TRP A 21 28.20 37.97 -22.34
N GLN A 22 29.04 38.47 -23.19
CA GLN A 22 30.25 39.27 -22.79
C GLN A 22 29.90 40.65 -22.24
N ARG A 23 28.71 41.17 -22.51
CA ARG A 23 28.18 42.42 -21.92
C ARG A 23 27.67 42.27 -20.50
N LEU A 24 27.41 41.05 -20.05
CA LEU A 24 27.00 40.76 -18.68
C LEU A 24 28.25 40.76 -17.78
N GLY A 25 28.21 41.50 -16.69
CA GLY A 25 29.28 41.44 -15.70
C GLY A 25 29.43 40.03 -15.12
N LEU A 26 30.62 39.66 -14.74
CA LEU A 26 30.99 38.33 -14.20
C LEU A 26 30.01 37.83 -13.13
N ARG A 27 29.47 38.75 -12.32
CA ARG A 27 28.44 38.45 -11.30
C ARG A 27 27.18 37.79 -11.89
N THR A 28 26.70 38.43 -12.95
CA THR A 28 25.47 38.00 -13.62
C THR A 28 25.68 36.69 -14.38
N GLN A 29 26.85 36.54 -14.99
CA GLN A 29 27.24 35.31 -15.68
C GLN A 29 27.31 34.12 -14.71
N LEU A 30 28.01 34.26 -13.58
CA LEU A 30 28.11 33.20 -12.57
C LEU A 30 26.75 32.88 -11.93
N ALA A 31 25.97 33.89 -11.57
CA ALA A 31 24.66 33.69 -11.01
C ALA A 31 23.71 32.98 -11.99
N LEU A 32 23.76 33.32 -13.29
CA LEU A 32 22.95 32.65 -14.31
C LEU A 32 23.38 31.20 -14.54
N VAL A 33 24.70 30.93 -14.63
CA VAL A 33 25.20 29.57 -14.86
C VAL A 33 24.89 28.66 -13.67
N PHE A 34 25.27 29.08 -12.47
CA PHE A 34 25.00 28.25 -11.27
C PHE A 34 23.52 28.16 -10.94
N GLY A 35 22.79 29.28 -11.10
CA GLY A 35 21.33 29.27 -10.87
C GLY A 35 20.61 28.38 -11.87
N SER A 36 20.92 28.46 -13.17
CA SER A 36 20.30 27.60 -14.18
C SER A 36 20.66 26.12 -14.02
N LEU A 37 21.93 25.84 -13.68
CA LEU A 37 22.36 24.45 -13.41
C LEU A 37 21.61 23.85 -12.21
N LEU A 38 21.49 24.62 -11.11
CA LEU A 38 20.85 24.15 -9.91
C LEU A 38 19.33 23.95 -10.12
N VAL A 39 18.68 24.89 -10.83
CA VAL A 39 17.28 24.75 -11.22
C VAL A 39 17.12 23.53 -12.14
N GLY A 40 18.00 23.34 -13.12
CA GLY A 40 17.97 22.18 -14.01
C GLY A 40 18.09 20.86 -13.26
N VAL A 41 19.04 20.75 -12.33
CA VAL A 41 19.21 19.56 -11.47
C VAL A 41 17.99 19.34 -10.58
N THR A 42 17.43 20.41 -9.98
CA THR A 42 16.23 20.32 -9.14
C THR A 42 15.03 19.81 -9.93
N VAL A 43 14.81 20.35 -11.12
CA VAL A 43 13.72 19.91 -12.00
C VAL A 43 13.92 18.44 -12.42
N LEU A 44 15.14 18.08 -12.82
CA LEU A 44 15.46 16.70 -13.21
C LEU A 44 15.26 15.72 -12.05
N MET A 45 15.74 16.06 -10.87
CA MET A 45 15.56 15.25 -9.66
C MET A 45 14.10 15.16 -9.26
N SER A 46 13.34 16.26 -9.37
CA SER A 46 11.89 16.26 -9.07
C SER A 46 11.12 15.37 -10.05
N LEU A 47 11.45 15.42 -11.35
CA LEU A 47 10.84 14.55 -12.36
C LEU A 47 11.20 13.08 -12.11
N ALA A 48 12.46 12.77 -11.86
CA ALA A 48 12.91 11.41 -11.57
C ALA A 48 12.27 10.86 -10.28
N PHE A 49 12.18 11.68 -9.24
CA PHE A 49 11.50 11.31 -8.00
C PHE A 49 9.99 11.14 -8.21
N GLY A 50 9.37 12.00 -9.01
CA GLY A 50 7.95 11.92 -9.37
C GLY A 50 7.62 10.61 -10.10
N GLU A 51 8.45 10.21 -11.08
CA GLU A 51 8.27 8.94 -11.79
C GLU A 51 8.50 7.72 -10.87
N LEU A 52 9.52 7.75 -10.02
CA LEU A 52 9.77 6.69 -9.05
C LEU A 52 8.61 6.55 -8.05
N LEU A 53 8.10 7.68 -7.55
CA LEU A 53 6.99 7.69 -6.62
C LEU A 53 5.70 7.21 -7.28
N ARG A 54 5.43 7.65 -8.51
CA ARG A 54 4.30 7.20 -9.32
C ARG A 54 4.33 5.68 -9.51
N TRP A 55 5.46 5.12 -9.91
CA TRP A 55 5.61 3.68 -10.12
C TRP A 55 5.42 2.86 -8.84
N ARG A 56 5.91 3.36 -7.68
CA ARG A 56 5.65 2.75 -6.37
C ARG A 56 4.16 2.81 -6.01
N MET A 57 3.54 3.98 -6.18
CA MET A 57 2.12 4.18 -5.90
C MET A 57 1.24 3.31 -6.78
N GLU A 58 1.54 3.19 -8.08
CA GLU A 58 0.80 2.31 -9.00
C GLU A 58 0.79 0.86 -8.51
N ARG A 59 1.93 0.34 -8.06
CA ARG A 59 2.02 -1.01 -7.51
C ARG A 59 1.27 -1.16 -6.20
N GLU A 60 1.41 -0.20 -5.31
CA GLU A 60 0.79 -0.25 -3.98
C GLU A 60 -0.73 -0.13 -4.08
N VAL A 61 -1.23 0.80 -4.88
CA VAL A 61 -2.67 0.98 -5.12
C VAL A 61 -3.24 -0.24 -5.85
N SER A 62 -2.53 -0.76 -6.87
CA SER A 62 -2.92 -1.99 -7.56
C SER A 62 -3.05 -3.17 -6.61
N ALA A 63 -2.04 -3.39 -5.78
CA ALA A 63 -2.05 -4.48 -4.80
C ALA A 63 -3.18 -4.30 -3.78
N SER A 64 -3.40 -3.08 -3.30
CA SER A 64 -4.46 -2.76 -2.33
C SER A 64 -5.86 -3.00 -2.92
N LEU A 65 -6.14 -2.47 -4.12
CA LEU A 65 -7.43 -2.66 -4.78
C LEU A 65 -7.70 -4.14 -5.10
N HIS A 66 -6.68 -4.84 -5.59
CA HIS A 66 -6.80 -6.27 -5.89
C HIS A 66 -7.00 -7.10 -4.62
N ALA A 67 -6.28 -6.80 -3.55
CA ALA A 67 -6.43 -7.47 -2.27
C ALA A 67 -7.84 -7.24 -1.68
N MET A 68 -8.35 -6.01 -1.78
CA MET A 68 -9.70 -5.68 -1.32
C MET A 68 -10.78 -6.42 -2.12
N ALA A 69 -10.70 -6.39 -3.46
CA ALA A 69 -11.63 -7.12 -4.31
C ALA A 69 -11.56 -8.64 -4.07
N SER A 70 -10.35 -9.19 -3.91
CA SER A 70 -10.12 -10.61 -3.62
C SER A 70 -10.67 -11.02 -2.25
N ASN A 71 -10.50 -10.16 -1.24
CA ASN A 71 -11.06 -10.43 0.09
C ASN A 71 -12.59 -10.41 0.04
N ALA A 72 -13.17 -9.43 -0.64
CA ALA A 72 -14.60 -9.35 -0.86
C ALA A 72 -15.13 -10.58 -1.63
N ALA A 73 -14.44 -11.01 -2.67
CA ALA A 73 -14.78 -12.20 -3.44
C ALA A 73 -14.75 -13.46 -2.57
N ARG A 74 -13.73 -13.63 -1.73
CA ARG A 74 -13.65 -14.78 -0.80
C ARG A 74 -14.80 -14.77 0.20
N GLN A 75 -15.05 -13.64 0.87
CA GLN A 75 -16.11 -13.58 1.87
C GLN A 75 -17.50 -13.83 1.28
N LEU A 76 -17.75 -13.32 0.08
CA LEU A 76 -19.00 -13.61 -0.63
C LEU A 76 -19.09 -15.08 -1.05
N SER A 77 -17.99 -15.65 -1.54
CA SER A 77 -17.94 -17.08 -1.90
C SER A 77 -18.23 -17.97 -0.69
N ASP A 78 -17.59 -17.68 0.45
CA ASP A 78 -17.83 -18.40 1.71
C ASP A 78 -19.27 -18.22 2.20
N GLY A 79 -19.82 -17.02 2.08
CA GLY A 79 -21.20 -16.72 2.44
C GLY A 79 -22.22 -17.43 1.57
N LEU A 80 -21.99 -17.53 0.26
CA LEU A 80 -22.80 -18.31 -0.66
C LEU A 80 -22.73 -19.80 -0.36
N PHE A 81 -21.51 -20.31 -0.19
CA PHE A 81 -21.29 -21.72 0.13
C PHE A 81 -21.94 -22.11 1.44
N SER A 82 -21.77 -21.33 2.51
CA SER A 82 -22.36 -21.61 3.81
C SER A 82 -23.89 -21.73 3.74
N ARG A 83 -24.55 -20.84 3.00
CA ARG A 83 -26.01 -20.87 2.84
C ARG A 83 -26.49 -22.05 1.98
N ALA A 84 -25.81 -22.29 0.87
CA ALA A 84 -26.09 -23.44 0.03
C ALA A 84 -25.90 -24.75 0.79
N HIS A 85 -24.83 -24.86 1.55
CA HIS A 85 -24.54 -26.03 2.38
C HIS A 85 -25.56 -26.23 3.52
N THR A 86 -26.02 -25.14 4.15
CA THR A 86 -27.08 -25.21 5.16
C THR A 86 -28.33 -25.81 4.58
N VAL A 87 -28.78 -25.37 3.41
CA VAL A 87 -29.96 -25.91 2.75
C VAL A 87 -29.74 -27.35 2.31
N GLU A 88 -28.56 -27.67 1.79
CA GLU A 88 -28.18 -29.02 1.39
C GLU A 88 -28.22 -30.00 2.56
N VAL A 89 -27.60 -29.64 3.69
CA VAL A 89 -27.57 -30.49 4.91
C VAL A 89 -28.96 -30.70 5.45
N LEU A 90 -29.79 -29.66 5.53
CA LEU A 90 -31.16 -29.79 5.98
C LEU A 90 -31.97 -30.69 5.04
N ALA A 91 -31.85 -30.48 3.74
CA ALA A 91 -32.59 -31.29 2.75
C ALA A 91 -32.11 -32.75 2.71
N ALA A 92 -30.80 -32.97 2.94
CA ALA A 92 -30.20 -34.32 2.93
C ALA A 92 -30.38 -35.12 4.23
N SER A 93 -31.15 -34.63 5.21
CA SER A 93 -31.40 -35.29 6.48
C SER A 93 -32.72 -36.11 6.42
N PRO A 94 -32.71 -37.41 6.05
CA PRO A 94 -33.94 -38.17 5.78
C PRO A 94 -34.84 -38.23 7.00
N GLU A 95 -34.30 -38.27 8.20
CA GLU A 95 -35.04 -38.36 9.46
C GLU A 95 -36.04 -37.21 9.63
N LEU A 96 -35.77 -36.07 9.03
CA LEU A 96 -36.64 -34.89 9.09
C LEU A 96 -37.87 -35.02 8.18
N TRP A 97 -37.76 -35.81 7.11
CA TRP A 97 -38.74 -35.86 6.01
C TRP A 97 -39.58 -37.15 5.99
N ILE A 98 -39.19 -38.17 6.75
CA ILE A 98 -39.90 -39.48 6.78
C ILE A 98 -41.36 -39.34 7.24
N GLN A 99 -41.65 -38.36 8.10
CA GLN A 99 -43.02 -38.15 8.63
C GLN A 99 -43.91 -37.33 7.68
N GLY A 100 -43.39 -36.94 6.51
CA GLY A 100 -44.08 -36.10 5.54
C GLY A 100 -43.64 -34.63 5.60
N LEU A 101 -43.74 -33.95 4.44
CA LEU A 101 -43.30 -32.57 4.26
C LEU A 101 -44.17 -31.54 5.00
N ASP A 102 -45.39 -31.93 5.41
CA ASP A 102 -46.38 -31.12 6.10
C ASP A 102 -46.45 -31.40 7.62
N SER A 103 -45.57 -32.25 8.15
CA SER A 103 -45.58 -32.59 9.56
C SER A 103 -45.30 -31.36 10.46
N PRO A 104 -45.97 -31.27 11.64
CA PRO A 104 -45.75 -30.15 12.57
C PRO A 104 -44.28 -29.98 12.99
N GLY A 105 -43.50 -31.07 13.01
CA GLY A 105 -42.08 -31.07 13.30
C GLY A 105 -41.28 -30.33 12.24
N VAL A 106 -41.66 -30.42 10.96
CA VAL A 106 -41.02 -29.69 9.86
C VAL A 106 -41.19 -28.18 10.02
N GLY A 107 -42.44 -27.72 10.29
CA GLY A 107 -42.68 -26.30 10.52
C GLY A 107 -41.87 -25.72 11.69
N ALA A 108 -41.81 -26.48 12.81
CA ALA A 108 -40.97 -26.07 13.95
C ALA A 108 -39.46 -26.01 13.61
N LEU A 109 -38.98 -26.99 12.84
CA LEU A 109 -37.61 -27.02 12.37
C LEU A 109 -37.28 -25.82 11.48
N LEU A 110 -38.14 -25.52 10.48
CA LEU A 110 -37.92 -24.38 9.57
C LEU A 110 -37.88 -23.05 10.32
N ASN A 111 -38.77 -22.85 11.31
CA ASN A 111 -38.75 -21.64 12.15
C ASN A 111 -37.49 -21.58 13.00
N ARG A 112 -37.02 -22.69 13.54
CA ARG A 112 -35.75 -22.74 14.26
C ARG A 112 -34.57 -22.49 13.35
N ALA A 113 -34.52 -23.06 12.15
CA ALA A 113 -33.48 -22.82 11.16
C ALA A 113 -33.42 -21.33 10.78
N ARG A 114 -34.57 -20.67 10.58
CA ARG A 114 -34.66 -19.25 10.34
C ARG A 114 -34.12 -18.42 11.52
N SER A 115 -34.44 -18.77 12.74
CA SER A 115 -33.95 -18.04 13.92
C SER A 115 -32.44 -18.13 14.07
N LEU A 116 -31.80 -19.18 13.56
CA LEU A 116 -30.33 -19.34 13.53
C LEU A 116 -29.67 -18.64 12.32
N THR A 117 -30.46 -18.26 11.31
CA THR A 117 -30.00 -17.57 10.10
C THR A 117 -30.76 -16.26 9.92
N PRO A 118 -30.39 -15.17 10.63
CA PRO A 118 -31.19 -13.93 10.67
C PRO A 118 -31.42 -13.28 9.30
N THR A 119 -30.53 -13.55 8.35
CA THR A 119 -30.67 -13.05 6.97
C THR A 119 -31.62 -13.85 6.10
N SER A 120 -32.15 -14.98 6.61
CA SER A 120 -33.18 -15.76 5.91
C SER A 120 -34.56 -15.14 6.10
N LEU A 121 -35.15 -14.70 5.00
CA LEU A 121 -36.47 -14.06 4.99
C LEU A 121 -37.57 -15.13 5.09
N TRP A 122 -37.36 -16.23 4.41
CA TRP A 122 -38.34 -17.34 4.32
C TRP A 122 -37.61 -18.65 4.07
N ILE A 123 -38.05 -19.71 4.71
CA ILE A 123 -37.64 -21.10 4.44
C ILE A 123 -38.90 -21.90 4.25
N GLY A 124 -39.01 -22.65 3.17
CA GLY A 124 -40.17 -23.45 2.89
C GLY A 124 -39.82 -24.71 2.12
N VAL A 125 -40.75 -25.65 2.18
CA VAL A 125 -40.68 -26.94 1.52
C VAL A 125 -41.87 -27.07 0.57
N ALA A 126 -41.58 -27.33 -0.70
CA ALA A 126 -42.57 -27.67 -1.71
C ALA A 126 -42.46 -29.16 -2.09
N ASP A 127 -43.59 -29.80 -2.38
CA ASP A 127 -43.60 -31.15 -2.92
C ASP A 127 -43.07 -31.20 -4.37
N ALA A 128 -43.04 -32.40 -4.95
CA ALA A 128 -42.57 -32.61 -6.31
C ALA A 128 -43.45 -31.93 -7.38
N GLU A 129 -44.70 -31.66 -7.07
CA GLU A 129 -45.71 -31.00 -7.91
C GLU A 129 -45.67 -29.48 -7.79
N GLY A 130 -44.92 -28.94 -6.83
CA GLY A 130 -44.72 -27.51 -6.62
C GLY A 130 -45.59 -26.86 -5.57
N THR A 131 -46.39 -27.65 -4.80
CA THR A 131 -47.22 -27.11 -3.74
C THR A 131 -46.39 -26.93 -2.46
N VAL A 132 -46.40 -25.75 -1.86
CA VAL A 132 -45.73 -25.49 -0.56
C VAL A 132 -46.47 -26.25 0.54
N ARG A 133 -45.79 -27.21 1.18
CA ARG A 133 -46.32 -28.04 2.25
C ARG A 133 -46.04 -27.51 3.64
N SER A 134 -44.87 -26.95 3.84
CA SER A 134 -44.48 -26.31 5.12
C SER A 134 -43.60 -25.10 4.84
N ALA A 135 -43.74 -24.07 5.67
CA ALA A 135 -42.90 -22.88 5.58
C ALA A 135 -42.82 -22.15 6.92
N THR A 136 -41.82 -21.31 7.04
CA THR A 136 -41.68 -20.38 8.17
C THR A 136 -42.90 -19.47 8.26
N ASP A 137 -43.45 -19.33 9.49
CA ASP A 137 -44.65 -18.54 9.81
C ASP A 137 -45.87 -18.92 8.94
N GLN A 138 -45.92 -20.13 8.40
CA GLN A 138 -46.97 -20.62 7.49
C GLN A 138 -47.13 -19.77 6.19
N VAL A 139 -46.14 -18.93 5.86
CA VAL A 139 -46.20 -18.03 4.69
C VAL A 139 -46.10 -18.87 3.41
N LEU A 140 -47.02 -18.67 2.46
CA LEU A 140 -47.14 -19.35 1.16
C LEU A 140 -47.58 -20.83 1.22
N VAL A 141 -47.90 -21.40 2.38
CA VAL A 141 -48.38 -22.78 2.47
C VAL A 141 -49.66 -22.98 1.63
N GLY A 142 -49.66 -24.03 0.83
CA GLY A 142 -50.74 -24.34 -0.10
C GLY A 142 -50.67 -23.65 -1.46
N LEU A 143 -49.70 -22.72 -1.67
CA LEU A 143 -49.52 -22.07 -2.95
C LEU A 143 -48.59 -22.88 -3.87
N ASP A 144 -48.84 -22.77 -5.16
CA ASP A 144 -48.02 -23.36 -6.19
C ASP A 144 -46.80 -22.46 -6.47
N VAL A 145 -45.62 -23.06 -6.44
CA VAL A 145 -44.30 -22.44 -6.71
C VAL A 145 -43.56 -23.13 -7.85
N SER A 146 -44.24 -23.97 -8.63
CA SER A 146 -43.66 -24.70 -9.75
C SER A 146 -43.10 -23.77 -10.84
N ASP A 147 -43.67 -22.57 -11.00
CA ASP A 147 -43.22 -21.53 -11.91
C ASP A 147 -41.96 -20.76 -11.45
N ARG A 148 -41.53 -21.02 -10.21
CA ARG A 148 -40.40 -20.29 -9.64
C ARG A 148 -39.06 -20.79 -10.20
N PRO A 149 -38.14 -19.86 -10.54
CA PRO A 149 -36.86 -20.22 -11.18
C PRO A 149 -35.97 -21.17 -10.39
N TRP A 150 -36.18 -21.26 -9.07
CA TRP A 150 -35.42 -22.15 -8.18
C TRP A 150 -36.03 -23.55 -8.08
N PHE A 151 -37.31 -23.75 -8.45
CA PHE A 151 -38.04 -24.97 -8.16
C PHE A 151 -37.52 -26.16 -8.98
N GLU A 152 -37.59 -26.09 -10.30
CA GLU A 152 -37.17 -27.19 -11.19
C GLU A 152 -35.68 -27.52 -11.03
N PRO A 153 -34.74 -26.55 -11.02
CA PRO A 153 -33.33 -26.85 -10.71
C PRO A 153 -33.15 -27.44 -9.30
N GLY A 154 -33.91 -26.95 -8.30
CA GLY A 154 -33.87 -27.41 -6.92
C GLY A 154 -34.30 -28.85 -6.73
N LEU A 155 -35.21 -29.37 -7.56
CA LEU A 155 -35.60 -30.80 -7.57
C LEU A 155 -34.45 -31.72 -8.02
N GLN A 156 -33.58 -31.23 -8.89
CA GLN A 156 -32.50 -32.03 -9.48
C GLN A 156 -31.22 -32.00 -8.64
N ARG A 157 -30.87 -30.82 -8.13
CA ARG A 157 -29.60 -30.58 -7.44
C ARG A 157 -29.67 -29.34 -6.55
N VAL A 158 -28.63 -29.17 -5.72
CA VAL A 158 -28.45 -27.91 -5.02
C VAL A 158 -28.36 -26.78 -6.03
N HIS A 159 -29.18 -25.77 -5.88
CA HIS A 159 -29.28 -24.62 -6.78
C HIS A 159 -29.21 -23.33 -5.98
N VAL A 160 -28.39 -22.39 -6.47
CA VAL A 160 -28.33 -21.02 -5.98
C VAL A 160 -28.85 -20.11 -7.08
N GLY A 161 -29.96 -19.45 -6.81
CA GLY A 161 -30.58 -18.50 -7.74
C GLY A 161 -29.86 -17.15 -7.73
N ASP A 162 -29.86 -16.47 -8.85
CA ASP A 162 -29.30 -15.11 -8.94
C ASP A 162 -30.15 -14.10 -8.16
N VAL A 163 -29.54 -12.96 -7.82
CA VAL A 163 -30.22 -11.90 -7.07
C VAL A 163 -31.42 -11.35 -7.86
N ARG A 164 -32.55 -11.20 -7.20
CA ARG A 164 -33.76 -10.64 -7.78
C ARG A 164 -34.55 -9.78 -6.80
N ALA A 165 -35.36 -8.88 -7.34
CA ALA A 165 -36.30 -8.11 -6.54
C ALA A 165 -37.42 -9.01 -5.98
N SER A 166 -37.94 -8.64 -4.84
CA SER A 166 -39.10 -9.31 -4.25
C SER A 166 -40.30 -9.23 -5.16
N SER A 167 -41.04 -10.36 -5.33
CA SER A 167 -42.32 -10.31 -6.03
C SER A 167 -43.33 -9.49 -5.22
N PRO A 168 -44.37 -8.92 -5.86
CA PRO A 168 -45.43 -8.20 -5.13
C PRO A 168 -46.01 -8.96 -3.97
N VAL A 169 -46.22 -10.27 -4.14
CA VAL A 169 -46.74 -11.17 -3.09
C VAL A 169 -45.78 -11.26 -1.90
N MET A 170 -44.50 -11.50 -2.17
CA MET A 170 -43.49 -11.55 -1.11
C MET A 170 -43.27 -10.20 -0.43
N SER A 171 -43.34 -9.12 -1.19
CA SER A 171 -43.21 -7.76 -0.63
C SER A 171 -44.37 -7.41 0.31
N ALA A 172 -45.56 -7.92 0.04
CA ALA A 172 -46.74 -7.70 0.90
C ALA A 172 -46.68 -8.53 2.19
N LEU A 173 -46.00 -9.68 2.17
CA LEU A 173 -45.94 -10.63 3.30
C LEU A 173 -44.74 -10.37 4.23
N LEU A 174 -43.74 -9.65 3.74
CA LEU A 174 -42.54 -9.33 4.52
C LEU A 174 -42.63 -7.91 5.08
N PRO A 175 -42.08 -7.64 6.28
CA PRO A 175 -42.01 -6.28 6.78
C PRO A 175 -41.19 -5.41 5.82
N PRO A 176 -41.52 -4.10 5.67
CA PRO A 176 -40.80 -3.22 4.77
C PRO A 176 -39.29 -3.19 5.10
N ALA A 177 -38.45 -2.93 4.09
CA ALA A 177 -37.03 -2.69 4.33
C ALA A 177 -36.87 -1.39 5.14
N ALA A 178 -35.85 -1.32 5.98
CA ALA A 178 -35.62 -0.17 6.85
C ALA A 178 -35.38 1.14 6.07
N ASP A 179 -34.87 1.03 4.83
CA ASP A 179 -34.57 2.13 3.91
C ASP A 179 -35.67 2.39 2.87
N GLY A 180 -36.79 1.66 2.91
CA GLY A 180 -37.88 1.76 1.93
C GLY A 180 -37.55 1.23 0.52
N ALA A 181 -36.34 0.73 0.29
CA ALA A 181 -35.93 0.18 -1.00
C ALA A 181 -36.61 -1.19 -1.29
N PRO A 182 -36.81 -1.56 -2.56
CA PRO A 182 -37.31 -2.88 -2.91
C PRO A 182 -36.38 -3.97 -2.35
N ARG A 183 -36.97 -4.90 -1.55
CA ARG A 183 -36.17 -6.02 -1.03
C ARG A 183 -35.65 -6.87 -2.16
N ARG A 184 -34.38 -7.19 -2.06
CA ARG A 184 -33.69 -8.11 -2.97
C ARG A 184 -33.33 -9.37 -2.18
N PHE A 185 -33.37 -10.51 -2.81
CA PHE A 185 -33.02 -11.78 -2.19
C PHE A 185 -32.42 -12.75 -3.19
N MET A 186 -31.84 -13.80 -2.65
CA MET A 186 -31.31 -14.94 -3.38
C MET A 186 -31.99 -16.21 -2.89
N ASP A 187 -32.17 -17.14 -3.80
CA ASP A 187 -32.76 -18.45 -3.51
C ASP A 187 -31.64 -19.48 -3.35
N PHE A 188 -31.78 -20.30 -2.32
CA PHE A 188 -30.95 -21.46 -2.09
C PHE A 188 -31.90 -22.66 -1.99
N ALA A 189 -31.83 -23.57 -2.95
CA ALA A 189 -32.73 -24.70 -3.04
C ALA A 189 -31.95 -26.02 -3.08
N ALA A 190 -32.49 -27.05 -2.49
CA ALA A 190 -31.94 -28.41 -2.53
C ALA A 190 -33.05 -29.47 -2.55
N PRO A 191 -32.83 -30.61 -3.26
CA PRO A 191 -33.79 -31.66 -3.34
C PRO A 191 -33.89 -32.40 -2.02
N ILE A 192 -35.10 -32.61 -1.55
CA ILE A 192 -35.44 -33.49 -0.42
C ILE A 192 -35.57 -34.89 -0.95
N ARG A 193 -34.69 -35.78 -0.53
CA ARG A 193 -34.70 -37.18 -0.96
C ARG A 193 -34.90 -38.11 0.22
N VAL A 194 -35.80 -39.07 0.05
CA VAL A 194 -35.99 -40.18 0.98
C VAL A 194 -35.80 -41.47 0.18
N GLY A 195 -34.71 -42.17 0.45
CA GLY A 195 -34.24 -43.22 -0.43
C GLY A 195 -33.86 -42.66 -1.82
N ASP A 196 -34.33 -43.32 -2.89
CA ASP A 196 -34.08 -42.90 -4.27
C ASP A 196 -35.13 -41.91 -4.82
N LEU A 197 -36.15 -41.56 -4.03
CA LEU A 197 -37.23 -40.69 -4.48
C LEU A 197 -37.03 -39.25 -4.02
N THR A 198 -37.12 -38.33 -4.96
CA THR A 198 -37.22 -36.90 -4.64
C THR A 198 -38.65 -36.60 -4.21
N GLN A 199 -38.86 -36.25 -2.95
CA GLN A 199 -40.17 -35.90 -2.40
C GLN A 199 -40.54 -34.43 -2.61
N GLY A 200 -39.55 -33.58 -2.83
CA GLY A 200 -39.77 -32.15 -2.97
C GLY A 200 -38.48 -31.35 -2.93
N VAL A 201 -38.61 -30.06 -2.68
CA VAL A 201 -37.53 -29.10 -2.62
C VAL A 201 -37.61 -28.29 -1.33
N LEU A 202 -36.50 -28.21 -0.61
CA LEU A 202 -36.29 -27.20 0.43
C LEU A 202 -35.73 -25.95 -0.22
N CYS A 203 -36.37 -24.79 0.00
CA CYS A 203 -35.87 -23.50 -0.48
C CYS A 203 -35.78 -22.50 0.66
N MET A 204 -34.67 -21.75 0.67
CA MET A 204 -34.43 -20.64 1.56
C MET A 204 -34.27 -19.36 0.74
N HIS A 205 -35.11 -18.37 1.01
CA HIS A 205 -34.91 -16.99 0.50
C HIS A 205 -34.04 -16.21 1.46
N SER A 206 -32.83 -15.96 1.10
CA SER A 206 -31.90 -15.16 1.89
C SER A 206 -31.91 -13.70 1.44
N SER A 207 -32.06 -12.76 2.37
CA SER A 207 -31.99 -11.34 2.10
C SER A 207 -30.66 -10.97 1.46
N TRP A 208 -30.67 -10.04 0.51
CA TRP A 208 -29.46 -9.44 -0.06
C TRP A 208 -28.67 -8.61 0.96
N GLU A 209 -29.26 -8.33 2.11
CA GLU A 209 -28.70 -7.51 3.17
C GLU A 209 -27.33 -8.00 3.64
N TRP A 210 -27.15 -9.32 3.77
CA TRP A 210 -25.85 -9.87 4.18
C TRP A 210 -24.71 -9.53 3.21
N VAL A 211 -25.02 -9.42 1.89
CA VAL A 211 -24.02 -8.98 0.90
C VAL A 211 -23.70 -7.51 1.12
N ARG A 212 -24.74 -6.69 1.33
CA ARG A 212 -24.59 -5.26 1.59
C ARG A 212 -23.76 -5.03 2.86
N GLU A 213 -24.08 -5.71 3.95
CA GLU A 213 -23.33 -5.63 5.21
C GLU A 213 -21.89 -6.08 5.07
N THR A 214 -21.67 -7.20 4.35
CA THR A 214 -20.31 -7.69 4.07
C THR A 214 -19.50 -6.65 3.29
N MET A 215 -20.09 -6.08 2.24
CA MET A 215 -19.44 -5.05 1.44
C MET A 215 -19.17 -3.78 2.23
N GLN A 216 -20.14 -3.33 3.03
CA GLN A 216 -19.98 -2.15 3.89
C GLN A 216 -18.89 -2.35 4.94
N THR A 217 -18.86 -3.51 5.58
CA THR A 217 -17.85 -3.85 6.59
C THR A 217 -16.44 -3.81 6.00
N LEU A 218 -16.26 -4.34 4.80
CA LEU A 218 -14.98 -4.32 4.10
C LEU A 218 -14.57 -2.91 3.67
N GLN A 219 -15.54 -2.10 3.27
CA GLN A 219 -15.30 -0.71 2.92
C GLN A 219 -14.93 0.14 4.14
N GLN A 220 -15.62 0.00 5.27
CA GLN A 220 -15.36 0.78 6.49
C GLN A 220 -13.99 0.49 7.10
N ALA A 221 -13.48 -0.73 6.94
CA ALA A 221 -12.20 -1.13 7.49
C ALA A 221 -10.98 -0.42 6.87
N ASP A 222 -11.08 0.09 5.62
CA ASP A 222 -9.90 0.57 4.85
C ASP A 222 -10.11 1.85 4.02
N SER A 223 -11.32 2.43 3.95
CA SER A 223 -11.67 3.25 2.79
C SER A 223 -12.21 4.66 3.04
N ALA A 224 -12.44 5.11 4.26
CA ALA A 224 -13.03 6.43 4.48
C ALA A 224 -12.22 7.57 3.84
N ASP A 225 -10.88 7.47 3.86
CA ASP A 225 -9.99 8.48 3.28
C ASP A 225 -9.62 8.21 1.80
N ARG A 226 -9.80 6.97 1.31
CA ARG A 226 -9.33 6.57 -0.03
C ARG A 226 -10.40 6.59 -1.11
N GLN A 227 -11.67 6.75 -0.74
CA GLN A 227 -12.81 6.74 -1.68
C GLN A 227 -12.88 5.44 -2.52
N ILE A 228 -12.53 4.30 -1.93
CA ILE A 228 -12.61 3.02 -2.62
C ILE A 228 -14.05 2.52 -2.58
N GLY A 229 -14.61 2.22 -3.74
CA GLY A 229 -15.92 1.61 -3.88
C GLY A 229 -15.82 0.15 -4.31
N LEU A 230 -16.62 -0.71 -3.69
CA LEU A 230 -16.78 -2.12 -4.07
C LEU A 230 -18.09 -2.32 -4.82
N PHE A 231 -18.01 -2.98 -5.97
CA PHE A 231 -19.13 -3.25 -6.86
C PHE A 231 -19.20 -4.74 -7.17
N ILE A 232 -20.40 -5.22 -7.45
CA ILE A 232 -20.62 -6.59 -7.91
C ILE A 232 -21.33 -6.55 -9.25
N PHE A 233 -20.81 -7.29 -10.21
CA PHE A 233 -21.38 -7.49 -11.53
C PHE A 233 -21.74 -8.96 -11.73
N ASP A 234 -22.85 -9.21 -12.42
CA ASP A 234 -23.27 -10.57 -12.78
C ASP A 234 -22.39 -11.14 -13.92
N ARG A 235 -22.62 -12.42 -14.27
CA ARG A 235 -21.93 -13.10 -15.37
C ARG A 235 -22.09 -12.43 -16.75
N ARG A 236 -23.10 -11.55 -16.91
CA ARG A 236 -23.36 -10.79 -18.13
C ARG A 236 -22.77 -9.39 -18.05
N GLY A 237 -22.02 -9.08 -17.01
CA GLY A 237 -21.44 -7.77 -16.78
C GLY A 237 -22.45 -6.70 -16.36
N ARG A 238 -23.65 -7.06 -15.87
CA ARG A 238 -24.64 -6.12 -15.35
C ARG A 238 -24.37 -5.86 -13.87
N LEU A 239 -24.51 -4.61 -13.46
CA LEU A 239 -24.33 -4.20 -12.07
C LEU A 239 -25.44 -4.79 -11.20
N ILE A 240 -25.05 -5.42 -10.10
CA ILE A 240 -25.97 -5.96 -9.08
C ILE A 240 -25.76 -5.38 -7.69
N HIS A 241 -24.61 -4.76 -7.42
CA HIS A 241 -24.32 -4.03 -6.19
C HIS A 241 -23.41 -2.87 -6.42
N ALA A 242 -23.69 -1.75 -5.74
CA ALA A 242 -22.84 -0.56 -5.67
C ALA A 242 -22.85 0.00 -4.23
N PRO A 243 -21.81 0.72 -3.81
CA PRO A 243 -21.71 1.30 -2.47
C PRO A 243 -22.68 2.46 -2.25
N GLY A 244 -23.26 2.55 -1.07
CA GLY A 244 -24.16 3.62 -0.68
C GLY A 244 -25.37 3.76 -1.63
N ASP A 245 -25.72 5.00 -1.95
CA ASP A 245 -26.88 5.33 -2.81
C ASP A 245 -26.53 5.36 -4.31
N SER A 246 -25.34 4.89 -4.70
CA SER A 246 -24.89 4.95 -6.10
C SER A 246 -25.49 3.85 -7.01
N LEU A 247 -26.22 2.89 -6.45
CA LEU A 247 -26.78 1.77 -7.22
C LEU A 247 -27.82 2.23 -8.24
N GLU A 248 -28.85 2.99 -7.81
CA GLU A 248 -29.94 3.43 -8.70
C GLU A 248 -29.46 4.34 -9.83
N PRO A 249 -28.61 5.36 -9.57
CA PRO A 249 -28.03 6.17 -10.64
C PRO A 249 -27.22 5.37 -11.66
N LEU A 250 -26.42 4.40 -11.20
CA LEU A 250 -25.62 3.56 -12.09
C LEU A 250 -26.46 2.56 -12.91
N LEU A 251 -27.55 2.04 -12.31
CA LEU A 251 -28.50 1.20 -13.03
C LEU A 251 -29.26 2.01 -14.11
N ALA A 252 -29.66 3.23 -13.79
CA ALA A 252 -30.32 4.13 -14.75
C ALA A 252 -29.43 4.46 -15.96
N LEU A 253 -28.09 4.48 -15.76
CA LEU A 253 -27.09 4.67 -16.81
C LEU A 253 -26.72 3.38 -17.55
N ASP A 254 -27.34 2.23 -17.25
CA ASP A 254 -26.95 0.89 -17.75
C ASP A 254 -25.45 0.61 -17.58
N GLN A 255 -24.90 0.96 -16.40
CA GLN A 255 -23.50 0.73 -16.13
C GLN A 255 -23.16 -0.75 -16.30
N ARG A 256 -22.30 -1.03 -17.23
CA ARG A 256 -21.75 -2.35 -17.50
C ARG A 256 -20.35 -2.48 -16.89
N LEU A 257 -19.91 -3.72 -16.74
CA LEU A 257 -18.54 -3.99 -16.34
C LEU A 257 -17.57 -3.22 -17.25
N PRO A 258 -16.75 -2.31 -16.74
CA PRO A 258 -15.97 -1.38 -17.58
C PRO A 258 -14.95 -2.04 -18.51
N VAL A 259 -14.62 -3.32 -18.27
CA VAL A 259 -13.60 -4.08 -19.00
C VAL A 259 -14.26 -5.23 -19.73
N ALA A 260 -14.83 -4.94 -20.90
CA ALA A 260 -15.46 -5.95 -21.74
C ALA A 260 -14.47 -6.89 -22.47
N HIS A 261 -13.15 -6.71 -22.38
CA HIS A 261 -12.21 -7.33 -23.30
C HIS A 261 -11.39 -8.51 -22.77
N THR A 262 -11.57 -8.96 -21.53
CA THR A 262 -10.75 -10.07 -20.96
C THR A 262 -11.55 -11.04 -20.10
N LEU A 263 -12.80 -11.27 -20.37
CA LEU A 263 -13.55 -12.35 -19.74
C LEU A 263 -13.39 -13.66 -20.53
N SER A 264 -12.17 -14.01 -20.90
CA SER A 264 -11.86 -15.36 -21.36
C SER A 264 -11.69 -16.25 -20.12
N ALA A 265 -12.53 -17.26 -20.00
CA ALA A 265 -12.65 -18.13 -18.84
C ALA A 265 -11.45 -19.07 -18.61
N ASP A 266 -10.34 -18.88 -19.32
CA ASP A 266 -9.24 -19.84 -19.39
C ASP A 266 -7.91 -19.40 -18.78
N THR A 267 -7.86 -18.30 -18.04
CA THR A 267 -6.62 -17.95 -17.36
C THR A 267 -6.70 -18.30 -15.86
N ALA A 268 -6.16 -19.46 -15.54
CA ALA A 268 -5.96 -19.97 -14.16
C ALA A 268 -5.03 -19.09 -13.30
N ASP A 269 -4.55 -17.97 -13.81
CA ASP A 269 -3.64 -17.05 -13.13
C ASP A 269 -4.28 -15.67 -12.92
N ALA A 270 -5.44 -15.67 -12.23
CA ALA A 270 -6.20 -14.46 -11.89
C ALA A 270 -5.48 -13.54 -10.88
N THR A 271 -4.29 -13.90 -10.42
CA THR A 271 -3.58 -13.18 -9.34
C THR A 271 -2.83 -11.94 -9.79
N LEU A 272 -2.75 -11.66 -11.10
CA LEU A 272 -1.88 -10.59 -11.63
C LEU A 272 -2.53 -9.73 -12.73
N GLN A 273 -3.87 -9.64 -12.80
CA GLN A 273 -4.44 -8.67 -13.75
C GLN A 273 -4.10 -7.24 -13.28
N PRO A 274 -3.41 -6.44 -14.12
CA PRO A 274 -3.08 -5.08 -13.74
C PRO A 274 -4.36 -4.28 -13.53
N VAL A 275 -4.37 -3.45 -12.50
CA VAL A 275 -5.42 -2.46 -12.30
C VAL A 275 -5.52 -1.59 -13.55
N GLN A 276 -6.73 -1.49 -14.08
CA GLN A 276 -6.97 -0.75 -15.32
C GLN A 276 -7.54 0.63 -15.01
N VAL A 277 -7.16 1.60 -15.84
CA VAL A 277 -7.78 2.91 -15.81
C VAL A 277 -9.06 2.83 -16.63
N ALA A 278 -10.21 2.91 -15.99
CA ALA A 278 -11.51 2.84 -16.63
C ALA A 278 -12.33 4.11 -16.42
N ARG A 279 -13.16 4.46 -17.40
CA ARG A 279 -14.20 5.48 -17.26
C ARG A 279 -15.50 4.81 -16.87
N TRP A 280 -16.16 5.36 -15.89
CA TRP A 280 -17.47 4.93 -15.43
C TRP A 280 -18.53 5.93 -15.87
N GLN A 281 -19.75 5.48 -16.07
CA GLN A 281 -20.81 6.32 -16.60
C GLN A 281 -21.35 7.34 -15.59
N ASP A 282 -21.13 7.09 -14.30
CA ASP A 282 -21.59 7.96 -13.19
C ASP A 282 -20.67 9.17 -12.95
N SER A 283 -19.52 9.24 -13.59
CA SER A 283 -18.55 10.31 -13.34
C SER A 283 -17.67 10.58 -14.57
N PRO A 284 -17.36 11.83 -14.84
CA PRO A 284 -16.40 12.19 -15.90
C PRO A 284 -14.96 11.83 -15.55
N GLN A 285 -14.70 11.47 -14.30
CA GLN A 285 -13.37 11.11 -13.81
C GLN A 285 -12.99 9.69 -14.24
N SER A 286 -11.68 9.45 -14.39
CA SER A 286 -11.15 8.11 -14.54
C SER A 286 -10.92 7.45 -13.19
N PHE A 287 -11.12 6.14 -13.17
CA PHE A 287 -10.95 5.33 -11.97
C PHE A 287 -9.91 4.24 -12.21
N LEU A 288 -9.10 3.99 -11.20
CA LEU A 288 -8.33 2.76 -11.08
C LEU A 288 -9.30 1.64 -10.69
N THR A 289 -9.33 0.59 -11.47
CA THR A 289 -10.33 -0.47 -11.34
C THR A 289 -9.63 -1.83 -11.30
N ALA A 290 -9.84 -2.57 -10.21
CA ALA A 290 -9.43 -3.96 -10.07
C ALA A 290 -10.65 -4.86 -10.18
N THR A 291 -10.58 -5.89 -11.01
CA THR A 291 -11.67 -6.85 -11.21
C THR A 291 -11.19 -8.24 -10.79
N VAL A 292 -11.96 -8.90 -9.93
CA VAL A 292 -11.67 -10.25 -9.45
C VAL A 292 -12.92 -11.11 -9.65
N PRO A 293 -12.80 -12.28 -10.30
CA PRO A 293 -13.92 -13.21 -10.42
C PRO A 293 -14.23 -13.84 -9.06
N LEU A 294 -15.52 -14.05 -8.80
CA LEU A 294 -15.97 -14.81 -7.64
C LEU A 294 -15.63 -16.28 -7.86
N GLN A 295 -14.71 -16.81 -7.06
CA GLN A 295 -14.38 -18.22 -7.09
C GLN A 295 -15.47 -19.05 -6.43
N ALA A 296 -15.96 -20.08 -7.11
CA ALA A 296 -16.97 -20.96 -6.59
C ALA A 296 -16.35 -22.11 -5.78
N HIS A 297 -16.94 -22.44 -4.63
CA HIS A 297 -16.56 -23.63 -3.88
C HIS A 297 -17.08 -24.92 -4.54
N ASN A 298 -18.22 -24.84 -5.21
CA ASN A 298 -18.83 -25.93 -5.93
C ASN A 298 -19.66 -25.43 -7.13
N ARG A 299 -20.23 -26.36 -7.91
CA ARG A 299 -21.04 -26.02 -9.10
C ARG A 299 -22.28 -25.19 -8.75
N ALA A 300 -22.87 -25.37 -7.58
CA ALA A 300 -24.08 -24.65 -7.17
C ALA A 300 -23.79 -23.17 -6.88
N THR A 301 -22.60 -22.85 -6.36
CA THR A 301 -22.17 -21.49 -6.02
C THR A 301 -21.41 -20.79 -7.17
N ALA A 302 -21.36 -21.42 -8.35
CA ALA A 302 -20.70 -20.86 -9.53
C ALA A 302 -21.56 -19.77 -10.21
N MET A 303 -21.72 -18.63 -9.54
CA MET A 303 -22.54 -17.51 -10.00
C MET A 303 -21.95 -16.77 -11.21
N GLY A 304 -20.63 -16.88 -11.43
CA GLY A 304 -19.92 -16.14 -12.46
C GLY A 304 -19.92 -14.63 -12.22
N TRP A 305 -19.98 -14.23 -10.95
CA TRP A 305 -19.94 -12.81 -10.58
C TRP A 305 -18.52 -12.27 -10.59
N HIS A 306 -18.42 -10.96 -10.74
CA HIS A 306 -17.16 -10.21 -10.69
C HIS A 306 -17.25 -9.17 -9.60
N ILE A 307 -16.26 -9.17 -8.73
CA ILE A 307 -16.10 -8.16 -7.70
C ILE A 307 -15.13 -7.12 -8.24
N VAL A 308 -15.56 -5.88 -8.20
CA VAL A 308 -14.80 -4.75 -8.73
C VAL A 308 -14.52 -3.75 -7.62
N ALA A 309 -13.26 -3.48 -7.36
CA ALA A 309 -12.83 -2.37 -6.53
C ALA A 309 -12.43 -1.20 -7.44
N ARG A 310 -13.02 -0.02 -7.22
CA ARG A 310 -12.62 1.20 -7.93
C ARG A 310 -12.18 2.29 -6.95
N GLN A 311 -11.21 3.08 -7.40
CA GLN A 311 -10.74 4.28 -6.71
C GLN A 311 -10.60 5.42 -7.71
N PRO A 312 -11.02 6.67 -7.39
CA PRO A 312 -10.76 7.81 -8.26
C PRO A 312 -9.25 7.96 -8.49
N HIS A 313 -8.86 8.11 -9.77
CA HIS A 313 -7.46 8.30 -10.15
C HIS A 313 -6.81 9.48 -9.39
N ASP A 314 -7.56 10.57 -9.23
CA ASP A 314 -7.06 11.77 -8.59
C ASP A 314 -6.81 11.62 -7.08
N SER A 315 -7.64 10.89 -6.37
CA SER A 315 -7.45 10.60 -4.95
C SER A 315 -6.32 9.58 -4.72
N ALA A 316 -6.19 8.59 -5.60
CA ALA A 316 -5.12 7.59 -5.53
C ALA A 316 -3.73 8.21 -5.62
N TYR A 317 -3.56 9.22 -6.51
CA TYR A 317 -2.27 9.88 -6.72
C TYR A 317 -2.11 11.21 -5.99
N ALA A 318 -3.10 11.65 -5.21
CA ALA A 318 -3.02 12.90 -4.45
C ALA A 318 -1.79 12.96 -3.52
N PRO A 319 -1.43 11.91 -2.76
CA PRO A 319 -0.22 11.94 -1.91
C PRO A 319 1.07 12.11 -2.72
N ALA A 320 1.16 11.42 -3.88
CA ALA A 320 2.32 11.53 -4.75
C ALA A 320 2.46 12.94 -5.35
N ARG A 321 1.34 13.54 -5.78
CA ARG A 321 1.33 14.92 -6.28
C ARG A 321 1.73 15.91 -5.19
N GLN A 322 1.21 15.76 -3.98
CA GLN A 322 1.60 16.61 -2.85
C GLN A 322 3.10 16.49 -2.52
N ALA A 323 3.61 15.26 -2.44
CA ALA A 323 5.04 15.02 -2.23
C ALA A 323 5.90 15.65 -3.35
N MET A 324 5.49 15.48 -4.61
CA MET A 324 6.17 16.10 -5.75
C MET A 324 6.17 17.62 -5.66
N HIS A 325 5.03 18.26 -5.33
CA HIS A 325 4.96 19.71 -5.14
C HIS A 325 5.83 20.18 -3.98
N GLN A 326 5.89 19.44 -2.87
CA GLN A 326 6.74 19.77 -1.73
C GLN A 326 8.22 19.67 -2.09
N VAL A 327 8.65 18.61 -2.80
CA VAL A 327 10.02 18.43 -3.28
C VAL A 327 10.39 19.54 -4.27
N LEU A 328 9.50 19.85 -5.21
CA LEU A 328 9.72 20.92 -6.17
C LEU A 328 9.83 22.30 -5.49
N ALA A 329 8.89 22.62 -4.60
CA ALA A 329 8.88 23.87 -3.85
C ALA A 329 10.13 24.01 -2.96
N GLY A 330 10.48 22.96 -2.21
CA GLY A 330 11.69 22.92 -1.39
C GLY A 330 12.97 23.05 -2.21
N GLY A 331 13.03 22.35 -3.35
CA GLY A 331 14.16 22.43 -4.27
C GLY A 331 14.31 23.80 -4.92
N LEU A 332 13.21 24.43 -5.33
CA LEU A 332 13.23 25.81 -5.86
C LEU A 332 13.64 26.82 -4.79
N ALA A 333 13.17 26.66 -3.56
CA ALA A 333 13.60 27.51 -2.44
C ALA A 333 15.11 27.36 -2.16
N ALA A 334 15.60 26.13 -2.14
CA ALA A 334 17.03 25.85 -1.99
C ALA A 334 17.85 26.41 -3.17
N ALA A 335 17.34 26.31 -4.40
CA ALA A 335 17.97 26.90 -5.58
C ALA A 335 18.05 28.43 -5.50
N LEU A 336 16.98 29.07 -5.01
CA LEU A 336 16.94 30.52 -4.80
C LEU A 336 17.97 30.95 -3.75
N VAL A 337 18.02 30.26 -2.61
CA VAL A 337 19.01 30.54 -1.54
C VAL A 337 20.42 30.38 -2.07
N ALA A 338 20.71 29.31 -2.80
CA ALA A 338 22.03 29.07 -3.39
C ALA A 338 22.39 30.12 -4.46
N ALA A 339 21.40 30.54 -5.28
CA ALA A 339 21.60 31.62 -6.25
C ALA A 339 21.91 32.96 -5.56
N VAL A 340 21.22 33.27 -4.45
CA VAL A 340 21.53 34.48 -3.64
C VAL A 340 22.91 34.38 -3.04
N ILE A 341 23.30 33.23 -2.49
CA ILE A 341 24.64 33.01 -1.94
C ILE A 341 25.69 33.18 -3.06
N ALA A 342 25.47 32.54 -4.22
CA ALA A 342 26.37 32.69 -5.38
C ALA A 342 26.46 34.14 -5.85
N TRP A 343 25.36 34.87 -5.88
CA TRP A 343 25.35 36.30 -6.23
C TRP A 343 26.09 37.17 -5.22
N LEU A 344 25.90 36.91 -3.90
CA LEU A 344 26.62 37.62 -2.84
C LEU A 344 28.13 37.37 -2.93
N VAL A 345 28.53 36.12 -3.14
CA VAL A 345 29.96 35.75 -3.33
C VAL A 345 30.52 36.40 -4.58
N ALA A 346 29.81 36.31 -5.72
CA ALA A 346 30.22 36.96 -6.96
C ALA A 346 30.27 38.47 -6.85
N ARG A 347 29.37 39.09 -6.07
CA ARG A 347 29.38 40.53 -5.77
C ARG A 347 30.64 40.93 -4.99
N ARG A 348 31.00 40.17 -3.95
CA ARG A 348 32.24 40.43 -3.19
C ARG A 348 33.47 40.28 -4.08
N LEU A 349 33.55 39.15 -4.80
CA LEU A 349 34.69 38.87 -5.68
C LEU A 349 34.87 39.95 -6.76
N SER A 350 33.77 40.38 -7.37
CA SER A 350 33.77 41.40 -8.41
C SER A 350 34.10 42.82 -7.87
N GLN A 351 33.76 43.12 -6.61
CA GLN A 351 34.14 44.35 -5.97
C GLN A 351 35.66 44.40 -5.72
N ASP A 352 36.22 43.27 -5.27
CA ASP A 352 37.66 43.16 -5.01
C ASP A 352 38.47 43.17 -6.32
N LEU A 353 37.97 42.46 -7.37
CA LEU A 353 38.56 42.58 -8.73
C LEU A 353 38.46 43.98 -9.29
N LYS A 354 37.34 44.69 -9.08
CA LYS A 354 37.20 46.10 -9.49
C LYS A 354 38.10 47.03 -8.69
N ARG A 355 38.36 46.73 -7.41
CA ARG A 355 39.34 47.46 -6.59
C ARG A 355 40.76 47.21 -7.08
N LEU A 356 41.11 45.93 -7.38
CA LEU A 356 42.41 45.58 -7.97
C LEU A 356 42.58 46.14 -9.39
N ALA A 357 41.56 46.03 -10.24
CA ALA A 357 41.58 46.60 -11.58
C ALA A 357 41.63 48.13 -11.56
N ARG A 358 40.93 48.79 -10.60
CA ARG A 358 41.07 50.24 -10.41
C ARG A 358 42.44 50.63 -9.88
N ALA A 359 43.02 49.81 -8.97
CA ALA A 359 44.38 49.99 -8.51
C ALA A 359 45.43 49.76 -9.65
N ALA A 360 45.16 48.79 -10.53
CA ALA A 360 45.97 48.50 -11.71
C ALA A 360 45.75 49.51 -12.85
N ASN A 361 44.48 49.92 -13.09
CA ASN A 361 44.19 50.95 -14.14
C ASN A 361 44.44 52.38 -13.68
N GLY A 362 44.70 52.62 -12.39
CA GLY A 362 45.16 53.91 -11.88
C GLY A 362 46.64 54.22 -12.19
N ILE A 363 47.28 53.33 -12.94
CA ILE A 363 48.69 53.48 -13.32
C ILE A 363 48.87 54.18 -14.71
N ASP A 364 47.77 54.52 -15.36
CA ASP A 364 47.87 55.29 -16.60
C ASP A 364 48.00 56.78 -16.34
N GLY A 365 49.24 57.23 -16.31
CA GLY A 365 49.71 58.41 -16.97
C GLY A 365 49.49 59.78 -16.35
N SER A 366 49.06 60.01 -15.13
CA SER A 366 49.10 61.33 -14.53
C SER A 366 49.63 61.32 -13.09
N GLY A 367 50.81 61.59 -12.92
CA GLY A 367 51.67 62.05 -11.83
C GLY A 367 51.19 62.23 -10.41
N ALA A 368 50.39 61.30 -9.85
CA ALA A 368 50.09 61.25 -8.43
C ALA A 368 50.43 59.88 -7.86
N ALA A 369 51.69 59.58 -7.79
CA ALA A 369 52.24 58.36 -7.20
C ALA A 369 52.26 58.39 -5.66
N SER A 370 51.42 59.19 -5.03
CA SER A 370 51.50 59.41 -3.59
C SER A 370 50.30 58.98 -2.80
N ASP A 371 49.22 58.38 -3.41
CA ASP A 371 48.05 57.98 -2.66
C ASP A 371 47.55 56.60 -3.03
N ILE A 372 48.45 55.68 -3.07
CA ILE A 372 48.06 54.30 -2.91
C ILE A 372 48.19 53.97 -1.41
N PRO A 373 47.15 54.15 -0.63
CA PRO A 373 47.24 53.83 0.78
C PRO A 373 47.51 52.35 0.93
N GLN A 374 48.64 52.02 1.46
CA GLN A 374 49.04 50.70 1.92
C GLN A 374 49.26 49.60 0.89
N LEU A 375 49.07 49.88 -0.36
CA LEU A 375 49.47 49.01 -1.46
C LEU A 375 50.61 49.65 -2.22
N HIS A 376 51.76 50.02 -1.92
CA HIS A 376 52.36 50.97 -2.04
C HIS A 376 53.67 51.11 -2.29
N SER A 377 54.16 51.61 -2.80
CA SER A 377 55.37 51.85 -3.56
C SER A 377 55.45 50.92 -4.78
N SER A 378 55.83 51.49 -5.92
CA SER A 378 56.06 50.77 -7.18
C SER A 378 57.02 49.56 -7.04
N ARG A 379 57.86 49.57 -6.03
CA ARG A 379 58.76 48.46 -5.65
C ARG A 379 58.00 47.34 -4.93
N GLU A 380 57.06 47.71 -4.15
CA GLU A 380 56.19 46.72 -3.45
C GLU A 380 55.15 46.15 -4.38
N VAL A 381 54.67 46.94 -5.32
CA VAL A 381 53.78 46.43 -6.38
C VAL A 381 54.55 45.43 -7.26
N HIS A 382 55.79 45.71 -7.60
CA HIS A 382 56.63 44.77 -8.35
C HIS A 382 57.02 43.56 -7.48
N ARG A 383 57.44 43.79 -6.22
CA ARG A 383 57.65 42.73 -5.23
C ARG A 383 56.34 42.03 -4.87
N LEU A 384 55.26 42.79 -4.76
CA LEU A 384 53.90 42.20 -4.51
C LEU A 384 53.45 41.41 -5.72
N SER A 385 53.71 41.89 -6.95
CA SER A 385 53.42 41.10 -8.15
C SER A 385 54.28 39.83 -8.21
N GLN A 386 55.55 39.88 -7.83
CA GLN A 386 56.40 38.70 -7.68
C GLN A 386 56.03 37.87 -6.42
N ALA A 387 55.79 38.53 -5.32
CA ALA A 387 55.33 37.88 -4.10
C ALA A 387 53.90 37.31 -4.29
N LEU A 388 53.03 38.05 -5.02
CA LEU A 388 51.70 37.56 -5.39
C LEU A 388 51.76 36.35 -6.33
N ARG A 389 52.67 36.39 -7.34
CA ARG A 389 52.91 35.22 -8.19
C ARG A 389 53.49 34.05 -7.39
N GLY A 390 54.46 34.33 -6.52
CA GLY A 390 55.02 33.31 -5.63
C GLY A 390 54.00 32.80 -4.60
N SER A 391 53.22 33.71 -4.00
CA SER A 391 52.13 33.34 -3.06
C SER A 391 50.98 32.66 -3.76
N ILE A 392 50.62 33.06 -5.00
CA ILE A 392 49.60 32.38 -5.80
C ILE A 392 50.08 30.96 -6.18
N ALA A 393 51.37 30.83 -6.54
CA ALA A 393 51.92 29.51 -6.81
C ALA A 393 52.01 28.64 -5.53
N GLN A 394 52.43 29.23 -4.41
CA GLN A 394 52.41 28.56 -3.11
C GLN A 394 50.97 28.27 -2.59
N LEU A 395 50.08 29.25 -2.74
CA LEU A 395 48.67 29.06 -2.41
C LEU A 395 48.00 28.00 -3.31
N ARG A 396 48.35 27.99 -4.62
CA ARG A 396 47.87 26.90 -5.50
C ARG A 396 48.38 25.55 -5.05
N SER A 397 49.70 25.44 -4.81
CA SER A 397 50.25 24.16 -4.34
C SER A 397 49.74 23.76 -2.93
N ALA A 398 49.57 24.77 -2.04
CA ALA A 398 49.01 24.54 -0.71
C ALA A 398 47.49 24.22 -0.77
N ASN A 399 46.73 24.91 -1.63
CA ASN A 399 45.32 24.65 -1.85
C ASN A 399 45.10 23.29 -2.52
N GLU A 400 45.92 22.93 -3.52
CA GLU A 400 45.84 21.59 -4.14
C GLU A 400 46.23 20.47 -3.16
N ALA A 401 47.17 20.75 -2.26
CA ALA A 401 47.51 19.83 -1.18
C ALA A 401 46.36 19.74 -0.13
N MET A 402 45.79 20.89 0.20
CA MET A 402 44.69 20.96 1.17
C MET A 402 43.38 20.38 0.60
N GLU A 403 43.08 20.62 -0.70
CA GLU A 403 41.94 19.99 -1.37
C GLU A 403 42.09 18.47 -1.47
N ARG A 404 43.30 17.98 -1.70
CA ARG A 404 43.58 16.54 -1.64
C ARG A 404 43.35 16.01 -0.23
N GLN A 405 43.86 16.69 0.78
CA GLN A 405 43.71 16.31 2.17
C GLN A 405 42.26 16.40 2.65
N VAL A 406 41.51 17.42 2.22
CA VAL A 406 40.07 17.57 2.54
C VAL A 406 39.25 16.53 1.81
N ARG A 407 39.52 16.24 0.52
CA ARG A 407 38.84 15.13 -0.20
C ARG A 407 39.10 13.78 0.48
N GLU A 408 40.36 13.53 0.81
CA GLU A 408 40.73 12.28 1.50
C GLU A 408 40.07 12.16 2.87
N ARG A 409 40.04 13.24 3.65
CA ARG A 409 39.37 13.30 4.94
C ARG A 409 37.86 13.25 4.84
N THR A 410 37.27 13.89 3.84
CA THR A 410 35.83 13.86 3.62
C THR A 410 35.36 12.47 3.19
N LEU A 411 36.14 11.79 2.31
CA LEU A 411 35.88 10.42 1.93
C LEU A 411 36.02 9.46 3.12
N GLN A 412 37.07 9.62 3.92
CA GLN A 412 37.29 8.85 5.14
C GLN A 412 36.18 9.09 6.17
N LEU A 413 35.75 10.35 6.34
CA LEU A 413 34.64 10.71 7.23
C LEU A 413 33.30 10.17 6.75
N GLN A 414 33.02 10.21 5.44
CA GLN A 414 31.80 9.64 4.88
C GLN A 414 31.77 8.11 5.03
N GLN A 415 32.90 7.44 4.78
CA GLN A 415 33.03 6.00 4.97
C GLN A 415 32.92 5.61 6.46
N ALA A 416 33.60 6.30 7.35
CA ALA A 416 33.53 6.05 8.79
C ALA A 416 32.14 6.36 9.37
N ASN A 417 31.47 7.43 8.89
CA ASN A 417 30.10 7.74 9.32
C ASN A 417 29.08 6.72 8.81
N ALA A 418 29.21 6.28 7.53
CA ALA A 418 28.34 5.24 6.99
C ALA A 418 28.52 3.91 7.75
N GLU A 419 29.76 3.58 8.11
CA GLU A 419 30.07 2.37 8.87
C GLU A 419 29.61 2.48 10.32
N LEU A 420 29.80 3.64 10.95
CA LEU A 420 29.29 3.93 12.29
C LEU A 420 27.76 3.96 12.34
N GLU A 421 27.09 4.53 11.33
CA GLU A 421 25.63 4.52 11.24
C GLU A 421 25.07 3.11 11.01
N HIS A 422 25.74 2.32 10.17
CA HIS A 422 25.37 0.93 9.97
C HIS A 422 25.55 0.10 11.24
N GLN A 423 26.70 0.26 11.92
CA GLN A 423 26.97 -0.42 13.19
C GLN A 423 26.05 0.07 14.32
N ALA A 424 25.67 1.34 14.32
CA ALA A 424 24.79 1.91 15.33
C ALA A 424 23.32 1.47 15.19
N ARG A 425 22.88 1.00 14.01
CA ARG A 425 21.48 0.67 13.74
C ARG A 425 21.22 -0.81 13.43
N SER A 426 22.26 -1.61 13.28
CA SER A 426 22.14 -3.04 13.00
C SER A 426 22.59 -3.89 14.20
N ASP A 427 22.00 -5.05 14.33
CA ASP A 427 22.41 -6.10 15.24
C ASP A 427 23.56 -6.89 14.61
N PRO A 428 24.72 -6.98 15.25
CA PRO A 428 25.90 -7.62 14.65
C PRO A 428 25.77 -9.12 14.45
N LEU A 429 24.86 -9.77 15.18
CA LEU A 429 24.66 -11.22 15.08
C LEU A 429 23.78 -11.60 13.91
N THR A 430 22.69 -10.88 13.73
CA THR A 430 21.63 -11.25 12.77
C THR A 430 21.62 -10.38 11.52
N GLY A 431 22.30 -9.23 11.53
CA GLY A 431 22.27 -8.23 10.45
C GLY A 431 20.95 -7.49 10.34
N LEU A 432 20.00 -7.73 11.24
CA LEU A 432 18.75 -7.01 11.33
C LEU A 432 18.95 -5.62 11.95
N LEU A 433 17.93 -4.80 11.97
CA LEU A 433 17.97 -3.58 12.78
C LEU A 433 18.11 -3.94 14.25
N ASN A 434 18.92 -3.18 14.96
CA ASN A 434 18.95 -3.19 16.42
C ASN A 434 17.83 -2.29 16.97
N ARG A 435 17.71 -2.18 18.29
CA ARG A 435 16.74 -1.32 18.97
C ARG A 435 16.71 0.10 18.39
N ARG A 436 17.88 0.72 18.24
CA ARG A 436 18.00 2.10 17.74
C ARG A 436 17.52 2.25 16.30
N GLY A 437 17.81 1.26 15.45
CA GLY A 437 17.33 1.20 14.08
C GLY A 437 15.81 1.00 14.00
N PHE A 438 15.27 0.16 14.88
CA PHE A 438 13.84 -0.08 14.97
C PHE A 438 13.06 1.13 15.46
N ASP A 439 13.52 1.77 16.55
CA ASP A 439 12.85 2.94 17.12
C ASP A 439 12.69 4.05 16.07
N PHE A 440 13.73 4.28 15.28
CA PHE A 440 13.68 5.24 14.17
C PHE A 440 12.63 4.88 13.11
N GLN A 441 12.56 3.61 12.73
CA GLN A 441 11.58 3.13 11.75
C GLN A 441 10.16 3.15 12.30
N LEU A 442 10.00 2.83 13.58
CA LEU A 442 8.70 2.87 14.26
C LEU A 442 8.15 4.31 14.29
N ASP A 443 8.98 5.28 14.70
CA ASP A 443 8.59 6.68 14.71
C ASP A 443 8.18 7.18 13.33
N PHE A 444 8.94 6.83 12.32
CA PHE A 444 8.63 7.16 10.93
C PHE A 444 7.32 6.53 10.46
N ALA A 445 7.15 5.23 10.68
CA ALA A 445 5.96 4.50 10.29
C ALA A 445 4.71 4.98 11.03
N MET A 446 4.83 5.29 12.33
CA MET A 446 3.74 5.88 13.10
C MET A 446 3.34 7.26 12.58
N ALA A 447 4.32 8.10 12.26
CA ALA A 447 4.05 9.41 11.65
C ALA A 447 3.34 9.27 10.30
N LEU A 448 3.76 8.29 9.50
CA LEU A 448 3.15 8.00 8.20
C LEU A 448 1.73 7.46 8.36
N ALA A 449 1.52 6.47 9.23
CA ALA A 449 0.23 5.86 9.51
C ALA A 449 -0.80 6.89 10.02
N ARG A 450 -0.40 7.76 10.93
CA ARG A 450 -1.24 8.86 11.44
C ARG A 450 -1.65 9.83 10.34
N ARG A 451 -0.74 10.14 9.42
CA ARG A 451 -1.00 11.07 8.32
C ARG A 451 -1.91 10.48 7.25
N SER A 452 -1.74 9.18 6.97
CA SER A 452 -2.45 8.48 5.90
C SER A 452 -3.76 7.84 6.36
N GLY A 453 -3.99 7.72 7.66
CA GLY A 453 -5.11 6.95 8.22
C GLY A 453 -4.97 5.43 8.03
N ARG A 454 -3.79 4.94 7.61
CA ARG A 454 -3.55 3.53 7.37
C ARG A 454 -3.24 2.78 8.66
N PRO A 455 -3.65 1.52 8.75
CA PRO A 455 -3.33 0.71 9.92
C PRO A 455 -1.82 0.45 10.00
N LEU A 456 -1.33 0.41 11.21
CA LEU A 456 0.05 0.04 11.51
C LEU A 456 0.01 -0.97 12.64
N SER A 457 0.67 -2.10 12.46
CA SER A 457 0.78 -3.13 13.50
C SER A 457 2.23 -3.40 13.85
N VAL A 458 2.44 -3.89 15.06
CA VAL A 458 3.73 -4.38 15.52
C VAL A 458 3.55 -5.79 16.08
N LEU A 459 4.50 -6.65 15.78
CA LEU A 459 4.65 -7.96 16.41
C LEU A 459 5.81 -7.89 17.38
N VAL A 460 5.59 -8.32 18.60
CA VAL A 460 6.63 -8.56 19.59
C VAL A 460 6.81 -10.07 19.69
N ILE A 461 7.98 -10.53 19.34
CA ILE A 461 8.26 -11.96 19.16
C ILE A 461 9.37 -12.35 20.12
N ASP A 462 9.16 -13.42 20.82
CA ASP A 462 10.16 -13.97 21.75
C ASP A 462 10.28 -15.48 21.54
N VAL A 463 11.52 -15.94 21.46
CA VAL A 463 11.82 -17.35 21.20
C VAL A 463 11.59 -18.17 22.47
N ASP A 464 10.65 -19.08 22.40
CA ASP A 464 10.29 -19.91 23.55
C ASP A 464 11.46 -20.76 24.03
N HIS A 465 11.71 -20.73 25.30
CA HIS A 465 12.73 -21.54 25.97
C HIS A 465 14.15 -21.35 25.42
N PHE A 466 14.47 -20.20 24.82
CA PHE A 466 15.77 -19.94 24.22
C PHE A 466 16.92 -20.11 25.21
N LYS A 467 16.72 -19.73 26.46
CA LYS A 467 17.70 -19.97 27.52
C LYS A 467 18.04 -21.46 27.66
N ARG A 468 17.03 -22.34 27.52
CA ARG A 468 17.27 -23.80 27.59
C ARG A 468 18.16 -24.27 26.42
N ILE A 469 17.98 -23.69 25.23
CA ILE A 469 18.84 -23.99 24.07
C ILE A 469 20.28 -23.58 24.37
N ASN A 470 20.48 -22.38 24.92
CA ASN A 470 21.81 -21.91 25.32
C ASN A 470 22.43 -22.80 26.41
N ASP A 471 21.63 -23.15 27.42
CA ASP A 471 22.10 -23.94 28.57
C ASP A 471 22.45 -25.39 28.13
N GLN A 472 21.75 -25.95 27.16
CA GLN A 472 21.96 -27.33 26.67
C GLN A 472 23.01 -27.44 25.55
N HIS A 473 23.06 -26.45 24.63
CA HIS A 473 23.84 -26.55 23.40
C HIS A 473 24.91 -25.44 23.26
N GLY A 474 25.00 -24.57 24.25
CA GLY A 474 25.96 -23.46 24.26
C GLY A 474 25.48 -22.23 23.46
N HIS A 475 26.12 -21.10 23.72
CA HIS A 475 25.77 -19.82 23.10
C HIS A 475 25.95 -19.79 21.59
N ASP A 476 26.96 -20.49 21.04
CA ASP A 476 27.18 -20.58 19.60
C ASP A 476 26.00 -21.22 18.86
N MET A 477 25.36 -22.22 19.48
CA MET A 477 24.16 -22.84 18.96
C MET A 477 22.96 -21.89 19.05
N GLY A 478 22.81 -21.17 20.18
CA GLY A 478 21.80 -20.13 20.30
C GLY A 478 21.96 -19.05 19.23
N ASP A 479 23.17 -18.62 18.96
CA ASP A 479 23.49 -17.68 17.90
C ASP A 479 23.12 -18.20 16.52
N ALA A 480 23.39 -19.49 16.23
CA ALA A 480 23.00 -20.14 14.99
C ALA A 480 21.47 -20.19 14.84
N VAL A 481 20.75 -20.48 15.92
CA VAL A 481 19.29 -20.45 15.97
C VAL A 481 18.78 -19.03 15.68
N LEU A 482 19.33 -18.00 16.33
CA LEU A 482 18.92 -16.61 16.10
C LEU A 482 19.18 -16.14 14.67
N ARG A 483 20.32 -16.50 14.05
CA ARG A 483 20.60 -16.23 12.64
C ARG A 483 19.62 -16.95 11.70
N THR A 484 19.28 -18.19 12.01
CA THR A 484 18.32 -18.96 11.24
C THR A 484 16.94 -18.34 11.34
N LEU A 485 16.51 -17.98 12.53
CA LEU A 485 15.24 -17.32 12.82
C LEU A 485 15.14 -15.96 12.09
N ALA A 486 16.19 -15.15 12.18
CA ALA A 486 16.26 -13.88 11.48
C ALA A 486 16.07 -14.04 9.96
N ARG A 487 16.74 -15.01 9.35
CA ARG A 487 16.58 -15.35 7.92
C ARG A 487 15.18 -15.84 7.60
N THR A 488 14.66 -16.75 8.41
CA THR A 488 13.32 -17.33 8.25
C THR A 488 12.24 -16.25 8.29
N PHE A 489 12.29 -15.34 9.25
CA PHE A 489 11.35 -14.26 9.36
C PHE A 489 11.49 -13.26 8.21
N ARG A 490 12.73 -12.90 7.85
CA ARG A 490 13.00 -11.97 6.75
C ARG A 490 12.45 -12.46 5.41
N MET A 491 12.55 -13.76 5.13
CA MET A 491 12.02 -14.35 3.90
C MET A 491 10.50 -14.29 3.80
N ARG A 492 9.81 -14.25 4.94
CA ARG A 492 8.34 -14.28 4.98
C ARG A 492 7.74 -12.88 5.00
N LEU A 493 8.43 -11.93 5.59
CA LEU A 493 8.00 -10.53 5.67
C LEU A 493 8.21 -9.82 4.32
N ARG A 494 7.36 -8.82 4.06
CA ARG A 494 7.42 -7.99 2.85
C ARG A 494 8.62 -7.04 2.93
N GLU A 495 9.00 -6.47 1.82
CA GLU A 495 10.05 -5.44 1.76
C GLU A 495 9.70 -4.18 2.58
N SER A 496 8.40 -3.85 2.66
CA SER A 496 7.88 -2.75 3.48
C SER A 496 7.90 -3.03 4.97
N ASP A 497 8.01 -4.29 5.37
CA ASP A 497 7.98 -4.69 6.77
C ASP A 497 9.39 -4.57 7.36
N VAL A 498 9.45 -4.08 8.57
CA VAL A 498 10.72 -3.86 9.27
C VAL A 498 10.90 -4.93 10.32
N LEU A 499 11.98 -5.69 10.21
CA LEU A 499 12.35 -6.69 11.21
C LEU A 499 13.59 -6.22 11.98
N ALA A 500 13.53 -6.33 13.29
CA ALA A 500 14.61 -5.96 14.18
C ALA A 500 14.79 -7.00 15.27
N ARG A 501 16.02 -7.06 15.79
CA ARG A 501 16.33 -7.80 17.03
C ARG A 501 16.62 -6.80 18.15
N MET A 502 15.87 -6.92 19.23
CA MET A 502 15.94 -5.96 20.35
C MET A 502 17.05 -6.32 21.35
N GLY A 503 17.48 -7.53 21.33
CA GLY A 503 18.50 -8.12 22.20
C GLY A 503 18.10 -9.52 22.66
N GLY A 504 19.06 -10.33 23.06
CA GLY A 504 18.77 -11.70 23.48
C GLY A 504 17.98 -12.47 22.42
N GLU A 505 16.81 -12.97 22.78
CA GLU A 505 15.89 -13.75 21.98
C GLU A 505 14.68 -12.96 21.47
N GLU A 506 14.68 -11.64 21.65
CA GLU A 506 13.54 -10.79 21.33
C GLU A 506 13.68 -10.17 19.92
N PHE A 507 12.62 -10.29 19.13
CA PHE A 507 12.49 -9.69 17.80
C PHE A 507 11.25 -8.81 17.75
N LEU A 508 11.32 -7.76 16.97
CA LEU A 508 10.16 -6.93 16.61
C LEU A 508 9.97 -6.94 15.09
N ALA A 509 8.73 -7.06 14.68
CA ALA A 509 8.35 -6.80 13.31
C ALA A 509 7.32 -5.67 13.24
N LEU A 510 7.63 -4.63 12.46
CA LEU A 510 6.75 -3.52 12.21
C LEU A 510 6.09 -3.73 10.85
N LEU A 511 4.78 -3.67 10.82
CA LEU A 511 3.94 -4.02 9.67
C LEU A 511 3.10 -2.79 9.25
N PRO A 512 3.63 -1.96 8.36
CA PRO A 512 2.84 -0.86 7.78
C PRO A 512 1.65 -1.39 6.99
N ASP A 513 0.60 -0.58 6.89
CA ASP A 513 -0.62 -0.87 6.15
C ASP A 513 -1.26 -2.24 6.49
N THR A 514 -1.16 -2.63 7.78
CA THR A 514 -1.58 -3.96 8.24
C THR A 514 -2.53 -3.82 9.42
N THR A 515 -3.75 -4.33 9.24
CA THR A 515 -4.78 -4.37 10.29
C THR A 515 -4.44 -5.40 11.37
N ALA A 516 -5.13 -5.33 12.49
CA ALA A 516 -4.95 -6.27 13.60
C ALA A 516 -5.11 -7.73 13.16
N ASP A 517 -6.18 -8.06 12.45
CA ASP A 517 -6.46 -9.44 12.01
C ASP A 517 -5.42 -9.92 10.99
N ALA A 518 -4.98 -9.04 10.09
CA ALA A 518 -3.90 -9.35 9.14
C ALA A 518 -2.56 -9.54 9.86
N ALA A 519 -2.28 -8.75 10.89
CA ALA A 519 -1.07 -8.88 11.69
C ALA A 519 -1.05 -10.19 12.49
N VAL A 520 -2.19 -10.59 13.04
CA VAL A 520 -2.34 -11.90 13.69
C VAL A 520 -2.10 -13.03 12.68
N ALA A 521 -2.66 -12.94 11.48
CA ALA A 521 -2.43 -13.94 10.44
C ALA A 521 -0.95 -14.02 10.03
N ILE A 522 -0.26 -12.89 9.92
CA ILE A 522 1.19 -12.86 9.67
C ILE A 522 1.96 -13.47 10.83
N ALA A 523 1.61 -13.13 12.06
CA ALA A 523 2.23 -13.66 13.26
C ALA A 523 2.09 -15.19 13.36
N GLU A 524 0.90 -15.73 13.08
CA GLU A 524 0.67 -17.18 13.05
C GLU A 524 1.52 -17.85 11.95
N GLN A 525 1.60 -17.25 10.79
CA GLN A 525 2.45 -17.77 9.72
C GLN A 525 3.94 -17.78 10.09
N LEU A 526 4.42 -16.74 10.77
CA LEU A 526 5.80 -16.70 11.26
C LEU A 526 6.04 -17.76 12.33
N ARG A 527 5.11 -17.93 13.26
CA ARG A 527 5.13 -18.95 14.30
C ARG A 527 5.17 -20.36 13.72
N GLU A 528 4.26 -20.67 12.80
CA GLU A 528 4.19 -21.97 12.14
C GLU A 528 5.44 -22.26 11.31
N LEU A 529 5.90 -21.24 10.56
CA LEU A 529 7.10 -21.34 9.75
C LEU A 529 8.33 -21.61 10.64
N LEU A 530 8.43 -20.95 11.78
CA LEU A 530 9.51 -21.19 12.73
C LEU A 530 9.45 -22.62 13.29
N ALA A 531 8.27 -23.05 13.74
CA ALA A 531 8.07 -24.40 14.27
C ALA A 531 8.38 -25.50 13.26
N ALA A 532 8.21 -25.23 11.95
CA ALA A 532 8.52 -26.15 10.85
C ALA A 532 9.96 -26.01 10.35
N THR A 533 10.70 -24.98 10.76
CA THR A 533 12.07 -24.72 10.28
C THR A 533 13.06 -25.68 10.98
N PRO A 534 13.82 -26.49 10.23
CA PRO A 534 14.84 -27.32 10.84
C PRO A 534 15.93 -26.47 11.49
N MET A 535 16.20 -26.72 12.75
CA MET A 535 17.26 -26.04 13.50
C MET A 535 18.51 -26.91 13.58
N ALA A 536 19.65 -26.25 13.71
CA ALA A 536 20.95 -26.93 13.71
C ALA A 536 21.11 -27.95 14.84
N HIS A 537 20.37 -27.80 15.95
CA HIS A 537 20.38 -28.73 17.09
C HIS A 537 19.35 -29.87 16.96
N GLY A 538 18.55 -29.90 15.87
CA GLY A 538 17.62 -30.99 15.57
C GLY A 538 16.26 -30.94 16.28
N GLU A 539 16.06 -30.03 17.23
CA GLU A 539 14.78 -29.83 17.90
C GLU A 539 14.01 -28.66 17.29
N PRO A 540 12.67 -28.71 17.26
CA PRO A 540 11.87 -27.58 16.80
C PRO A 540 11.97 -26.40 17.79
N VAL A 541 12.08 -25.21 17.24
CA VAL A 541 12.04 -23.96 18.01
C VAL A 541 10.71 -23.27 17.77
N THR A 542 10.09 -22.84 18.84
CA THR A 542 8.83 -22.10 18.78
C THR A 542 9.02 -20.66 19.26
N ALA A 543 8.10 -19.81 18.94
CA ALA A 543 8.05 -18.45 19.45
C ALA A 543 6.64 -18.10 19.92
N SER A 544 6.59 -17.27 20.94
CA SER A 544 5.38 -16.60 21.38
C SER A 544 5.35 -15.21 20.73
N VAL A 545 4.18 -14.78 20.30
CA VAL A 545 4.03 -13.51 19.60
C VAL A 545 2.91 -12.68 20.22
N GLY A 546 3.23 -11.45 20.56
CA GLY A 546 2.26 -10.43 20.94
C GLY A 546 2.02 -9.48 19.78
N VAL A 547 0.76 -9.20 19.48
CA VAL A 547 0.34 -8.31 18.41
C VAL A 547 -0.28 -7.06 19.00
N ALA A 548 0.13 -5.89 18.52
CA ALA A 548 -0.50 -4.63 18.82
C ALA A 548 -0.66 -3.77 17.57
N THR A 549 -1.75 -3.02 17.52
CA THR A 549 -2.07 -2.14 16.39
C THR A 549 -2.24 -0.70 16.86
N LEU A 550 -1.87 0.24 16.03
CA LEU A 550 -2.08 1.67 16.25
C LEU A 550 -3.57 1.96 16.42
N ARG A 551 -3.99 2.49 17.58
CA ARG A 551 -5.40 2.69 17.93
C ARG A 551 -5.95 4.05 17.53
N SER A 552 -5.16 5.09 17.66
CA SER A 552 -5.58 6.47 17.42
C SER A 552 -4.42 7.37 17.02
N ALA A 553 -4.72 8.57 16.55
CA ALA A 553 -3.69 9.57 16.23
C ALA A 553 -2.86 10.00 17.45
N THR A 554 -3.37 9.83 18.66
CA THR A 554 -2.69 10.17 19.92
C THR A 554 -1.91 8.99 20.53
N ASP A 555 -2.03 7.79 19.96
CA ASP A 555 -1.31 6.61 20.45
C ASP A 555 0.20 6.80 20.26
N THR A 556 0.99 6.41 21.24
CA THR A 556 2.45 6.59 21.21
C THR A 556 3.16 5.28 20.87
N ALA A 557 4.38 5.38 20.33
CA ALA A 557 5.25 4.23 20.07
C ALA A 557 5.40 3.36 21.34
N ALA A 558 5.67 4.00 22.48
CA ALA A 558 5.83 3.33 23.75
C ALA A 558 4.53 2.63 24.22
N ALA A 559 3.36 3.25 23.98
CA ALA A 559 2.08 2.63 24.33
C ALA A 559 1.75 1.44 23.42
N MET A 560 2.05 1.55 22.14
CA MET A 560 1.87 0.46 21.18
C MET A 560 2.78 -0.73 21.50
N LEU A 561 4.07 -0.48 21.75
CA LEU A 561 5.02 -1.54 22.12
C LEU A 561 4.63 -2.20 23.44
N ARG A 562 4.24 -1.43 24.47
CA ARG A 562 3.78 -1.99 25.74
C ARG A 562 2.59 -2.93 25.56
N ARG A 563 1.61 -2.59 24.70
CA ARG A 563 0.49 -3.51 24.40
C ARG A 563 0.97 -4.79 23.69
N GLY A 564 1.98 -4.66 22.83
CA GLY A 564 2.61 -5.82 22.20
C GLY A 564 3.30 -6.72 23.24
N ASP A 565 3.99 -6.12 24.20
CA ASP A 565 4.64 -6.85 25.30
C ASP A 565 3.61 -7.52 26.23
N GLU A 566 2.50 -6.82 26.53
CA GLU A 566 1.38 -7.38 27.32
C GLU A 566 0.78 -8.60 26.59
N ALA A 567 0.52 -8.49 25.28
CA ALA A 567 0.05 -9.61 24.46
C ALA A 567 1.08 -10.76 24.42
N LEU A 568 2.36 -10.46 24.29
CA LEU A 568 3.42 -11.46 24.35
C LEU A 568 3.45 -12.18 25.71
N TYR A 569 3.27 -11.43 26.78
CA TYR A 569 3.19 -12.01 28.11
C TYR A 569 2.00 -12.97 28.26
N GLU A 570 0.83 -12.58 27.73
CA GLU A 570 -0.36 -13.44 27.66
C GLU A 570 -0.09 -14.69 26.81
N ALA A 571 0.59 -14.55 25.66
CA ALA A 571 0.98 -15.68 24.82
C ALA A 571 1.86 -16.67 25.58
N LYS A 572 2.86 -16.15 26.30
CA LYS A 572 3.73 -16.99 27.15
C LYS A 572 2.94 -17.66 28.29
N GLY A 573 1.98 -16.95 28.89
CA GLY A 573 1.10 -17.47 29.95
C GLY A 573 0.10 -18.52 29.47
N ALA A 574 -0.36 -18.42 28.23
CA ALA A 574 -1.29 -19.35 27.60
C ALA A 574 -0.65 -20.67 27.10
N GLY A 575 0.62 -20.90 27.43
CA GLY A 575 1.31 -22.16 27.11
C GLY A 575 2.38 -22.02 26.04
N ARG A 576 2.74 -20.81 25.65
CA ARG A 576 3.72 -20.50 24.60
C ARG A 576 3.29 -20.97 23.19
N ASN A 577 4.16 -20.79 22.22
CA ASN A 577 3.90 -21.21 20.84
C ASN A 577 2.50 -20.79 20.34
N ASN A 578 2.11 -19.57 20.59
CA ASN A 578 0.84 -19.00 20.17
C ASN A 578 0.96 -17.50 19.95
N VAL A 579 -0.08 -16.94 19.35
CA VAL A 579 -0.19 -15.51 19.06
C VAL A 579 -1.31 -14.91 19.92
N GLN A 580 -1.06 -13.79 20.54
CA GLN A 580 -2.06 -13.02 21.27
C GLN A 580 -2.16 -11.60 20.71
N LEU A 581 -3.37 -11.11 20.65
CA LEU A 581 -3.67 -9.75 20.19
C LEU A 581 -4.18 -8.92 21.36
N GLN A 582 -3.48 -7.85 21.69
CA GLN A 582 -3.98 -6.86 22.63
C GLN A 582 -4.95 -5.90 21.93
N ARG A 583 -6.26 -6.10 22.18
CA ARG A 583 -7.35 -5.31 21.61
C ARG A 583 -7.52 -3.95 22.28
#